data_902f827b9b21c848b1615663bb863cac
#
_entry.id   902f827b9b21c848b1615663bb863cac
#
_cell.length_a   1.000
_cell.length_b   1.000
_cell.length_c   1.000
_cell.angle_alpha   90.00
_cell.angle_beta   90.00
_cell.angle_gamma   90.00
#
_symmetry.space_group_name_H-M   'P 1'
#
loop_
_entity.id
_entity.type
_entity.pdbx_description
1 polymer ?
#
loop_
_entity_poly.entity_id
_entity_poly.type
_entity_poly.pdbx_seq_one_letter_code
_entity_poly.pdbx_strand_id
1 'polypeptide(L)'
;EGFVTELQQELGNAVVETYGRLVLASGPERPVAWVANIWRDPVEIPIASIGDGAKKLRAIQRNWALYSVEHHRRAALIVDNLPKVSAKPLAFGAPAPAAPLGSWTLLAPDRILAAASCTSPFPNGELRFVEDRTAPSRAYLKLWDVLTLLGERPEPNERCIDLGSSPGGWTWVLQKLGARVISVDKAPLDPSVASLPGIEYRQESAFGLDPRAIGPVDWLFSDVICYPTRLLTLVQRWLAAGTARRFVCTVKFQGETDFDAMRGFAAIPGSRLMHLHHNKHELTWVKL
;
A
#
# COMPACT_ATOMS: atom_id res chain seq x y z
N GLU A 1 -5.98 13.96 7.65
CA GLU A 1 -5.78 14.66 6.38
C GLU A 1 -5.01 13.71 5.47
N GLY A 2 -5.55 13.43 4.27
CA GLY A 2 -4.91 12.53 3.31
C GLY A 2 -3.96 13.29 2.38
N PHE A 3 -3.27 12.58 1.51
CA PHE A 3 -2.32 13.12 0.55
C PHE A 3 -3.03 13.57 -0.75
N VAL A 4 -4.06 14.44 -0.60
CA VAL A 4 -4.87 14.92 -1.72
C VAL A 4 -4.05 15.85 -2.62
N THR A 5 -3.23 16.69 -2.02
CA THR A 5 -2.35 17.61 -2.75
C THR A 5 -1.36 16.85 -3.63
N GLU A 6 -0.73 15.80 -3.08
CA GLU A 6 0.19 14.92 -3.80
C GLU A 6 -0.52 14.19 -4.94
N LEU A 7 -1.73 13.67 -4.69
CA LEU A 7 -2.55 13.03 -5.72
C LEU A 7 -2.94 14.01 -6.83
N GLN A 8 -3.38 15.22 -6.48
CA GLN A 8 -3.71 16.26 -7.45
C GLN A 8 -2.49 16.66 -8.28
N GLN A 9 -1.32 16.78 -7.66
CA GLN A 9 -0.09 17.12 -8.36
C GLN A 9 0.37 15.98 -9.29
N GLU A 10 0.23 14.71 -8.87
CA GLU A 10 0.52 13.55 -9.71
C GLU A 10 -0.45 13.43 -10.90
N LEU A 11 -1.73 13.73 -10.70
CA LEU A 11 -2.75 13.74 -11.74
C LEU A 11 -2.63 14.93 -12.69
N GLY A 12 -2.19 16.09 -12.19
CA GLY A 12 -2.02 17.32 -12.96
C GLY A 12 -3.32 17.78 -13.62
N ASN A 13 -3.26 18.06 -14.91
CA ASN A 13 -4.40 18.57 -15.70
C ASN A 13 -5.55 17.54 -15.86
N ALA A 14 -5.38 16.30 -15.42
CA ALA A 14 -6.46 15.32 -15.43
C ALA A 14 -7.49 15.54 -14.33
N VAL A 15 -7.17 16.30 -13.27
CA VAL A 15 -8.10 16.63 -12.19
C VAL A 15 -9.29 17.43 -12.73
N VAL A 16 -10.50 16.90 -12.52
CA VAL A 16 -11.76 17.55 -12.90
C VAL A 16 -12.38 18.23 -11.70
N GLU A 17 -12.52 17.50 -10.60
CA GLU A 17 -13.16 17.98 -9.38
C GLU A 17 -12.63 17.22 -8.14
N THR A 18 -12.80 17.81 -6.96
CA THR A 18 -12.37 17.20 -5.70
C THR A 18 -13.48 17.28 -4.66
N TYR A 19 -13.79 16.13 -4.08
CA TYR A 19 -14.79 15.98 -3.02
C TYR A 19 -14.11 15.44 -1.75
N GLY A 20 -13.66 16.33 -0.86
CA GLY A 20 -12.86 15.94 0.29
C GLY A 20 -11.55 15.27 -0.13
N ARG A 21 -11.41 13.96 0.10
CA ARG A 21 -10.25 13.17 -0.35
C ARG A 21 -10.53 12.34 -1.61
N LEU A 22 -11.69 12.48 -2.21
CA LEU A 22 -12.03 11.85 -3.48
C LEU A 22 -11.74 12.82 -4.61
N VAL A 23 -10.88 12.43 -5.54
CA VAL A 23 -10.51 13.24 -6.70
C VAL A 23 -11.11 12.59 -7.95
N LEU A 24 -11.95 13.35 -8.66
CA LEU A 24 -12.45 12.98 -9.96
C LEU A 24 -11.43 13.38 -11.01
N ALA A 25 -11.00 12.43 -11.82
CA ALA A 25 -10.04 12.67 -12.89
C ALA A 25 -10.59 12.21 -14.24
N SER A 26 -10.19 12.91 -15.30
CA SER A 26 -10.49 12.55 -16.69
C SER A 26 -9.39 11.68 -17.31
N GLY A 27 -9.75 10.94 -18.35
CA GLY A 27 -8.82 10.10 -19.10
C GLY A 27 -8.83 8.63 -18.67
N PRO A 28 -8.01 7.78 -19.33
CA PRO A 28 -7.95 6.37 -19.01
C PRO A 28 -7.32 6.11 -17.65
N GLU A 29 -7.69 4.97 -17.04
CA GLU A 29 -7.02 4.47 -15.83
C GLU A 29 -5.52 4.34 -16.08
N ARG A 30 -4.73 4.87 -15.17
CA ARG A 30 -3.26 4.79 -15.19
C ARG A 30 -2.72 4.51 -13.79
N PRO A 31 -1.51 3.97 -13.66
CA PRO A 31 -0.86 3.86 -12.37
C PRO A 31 -0.68 5.24 -11.74
N VAL A 32 -1.15 5.37 -10.50
CA VAL A 32 -1.04 6.57 -9.65
C VAL A 32 -0.59 6.12 -8.28
N ALA A 33 0.48 6.72 -7.76
CA ALA A 33 1.11 6.26 -6.54
C ALA A 33 0.32 6.67 -5.28
N TRP A 34 -0.23 7.89 -5.26
CA TRP A 34 -0.91 8.47 -4.08
C TRP A 34 -2.40 8.09 -3.97
N VAL A 35 -2.80 6.96 -4.57
CA VAL A 35 -4.19 6.49 -4.52
C VAL A 35 -4.28 5.14 -3.82
N ALA A 36 -5.24 4.99 -2.90
CA ALA A 36 -5.51 3.73 -2.22
C ALA A 36 -6.55 2.87 -2.97
N ASN A 37 -7.43 3.51 -3.74
CA ASN A 37 -8.49 2.84 -4.49
C ASN A 37 -8.96 3.71 -5.67
N ILE A 38 -9.04 3.13 -6.85
CA ILE A 38 -9.57 3.80 -8.05
C ILE A 38 -10.98 3.27 -8.31
N TRP A 39 -11.92 4.18 -8.45
CA TRP A 39 -13.29 3.90 -8.84
C TRP A 39 -13.37 3.92 -10.36
N ARG A 40 -13.72 2.79 -10.97
CA ARG A 40 -13.78 2.64 -12.42
C ARG A 40 -15.16 3.03 -12.95
N ASP A 41 -15.16 3.85 -13.99
CA ASP A 41 -16.39 4.27 -14.69
C ASP A 41 -17.49 4.73 -13.73
N PRO A 42 -17.24 5.72 -12.84
CA PRO A 42 -18.20 6.19 -11.88
C PRO A 42 -19.41 6.82 -12.58
N VAL A 43 -20.61 6.57 -12.06
CA VAL A 43 -21.88 7.11 -12.57
C VAL A 43 -22.59 7.93 -11.51
N GLU A 44 -23.24 9.01 -11.93
CA GLU A 44 -24.14 9.76 -11.09
C GLU A 44 -25.55 9.12 -11.13
N ILE A 45 -26.12 8.93 -9.94
CA ILE A 45 -27.44 8.30 -9.76
C ILE A 45 -28.35 9.26 -9.01
N PRO A 46 -29.38 9.85 -9.65
CA PRO A 46 -30.36 10.65 -8.95
C PRO A 46 -31.23 9.75 -8.05
N ILE A 47 -31.53 10.23 -6.84
CA ILE A 47 -32.35 9.49 -5.87
C ILE A 47 -33.46 10.37 -5.28
N ALA A 48 -34.66 9.83 -5.17
CA ALA A 48 -35.80 10.52 -4.59
C ALA A 48 -35.85 10.39 -3.06
N SER A 49 -35.28 9.31 -2.50
CA SER A 49 -35.30 9.02 -1.07
C SER A 49 -34.13 8.09 -0.66
N ILE A 50 -33.94 7.90 0.64
CA ILE A 50 -32.99 6.94 1.21
C ILE A 50 -33.27 5.53 0.68
N GLY A 51 -34.51 5.08 0.70
CA GLY A 51 -34.94 3.77 0.19
C GLY A 51 -34.71 3.61 -1.31
N ASP A 52 -34.96 4.68 -2.10
CA ASP A 52 -34.68 4.71 -3.53
C ASP A 52 -33.19 4.57 -3.83
N GLY A 53 -32.35 5.29 -3.10
CA GLY A 53 -30.87 5.18 -3.21
C GLY A 53 -30.38 3.75 -2.96
N ALA A 54 -30.82 3.14 -1.86
CA ALA A 54 -30.46 1.77 -1.55
C ALA A 54 -30.97 0.77 -2.61
N LYS A 55 -32.20 0.98 -3.14
CA LYS A 55 -32.78 0.15 -4.21
C LYS A 55 -31.95 0.24 -5.48
N LYS A 56 -31.57 1.45 -5.91
CA LYS A 56 -30.78 1.68 -7.12
C LYS A 56 -29.38 1.07 -7.02
N LEU A 57 -28.69 1.25 -5.89
CA LEU A 57 -27.40 0.61 -5.65
C LEU A 57 -27.52 -0.92 -5.69
N ARG A 58 -28.53 -1.53 -5.02
CA ARG A 58 -28.77 -2.98 -5.06
C ARG A 58 -29.10 -3.51 -6.45
N ALA A 59 -29.72 -2.69 -7.30
CA ALA A 59 -30.02 -3.09 -8.68
C ALA A 59 -28.76 -3.25 -9.55
N ILE A 60 -27.68 -2.56 -9.19
CA ILE A 60 -26.38 -2.65 -9.90
C ILE A 60 -25.58 -3.85 -9.37
N GLN A 61 -25.37 -3.93 -8.04
CA GLN A 61 -24.70 -5.05 -7.39
C GLN A 61 -25.01 -5.14 -5.90
N ARG A 62 -24.52 -6.21 -5.25
CA ARG A 62 -24.81 -6.48 -3.84
C ARG A 62 -23.94 -5.68 -2.88
N ASN A 63 -22.63 -5.64 -3.09
CA ASN A 63 -21.67 -5.18 -2.08
C ASN A 63 -21.19 -3.77 -2.40
N TRP A 64 -21.43 -2.85 -1.46
CA TRP A 64 -21.09 -1.45 -1.60
C TRP A 64 -20.37 -0.92 -0.37
N ALA A 65 -19.25 -0.25 -0.55
CA ALA A 65 -18.55 0.52 0.47
C ALA A 65 -18.93 2.00 0.35
N LEU A 66 -19.38 2.60 1.44
CA LEU A 66 -19.58 4.05 1.52
C LEU A 66 -18.23 4.73 1.72
N TYR A 67 -17.93 5.71 0.86
CA TYR A 67 -16.92 6.73 1.12
C TYR A 67 -17.63 8.03 1.48
N SER A 68 -17.71 8.34 2.78
CA SER A 68 -18.52 9.46 3.28
C SER A 68 -17.75 10.78 3.17
N VAL A 69 -18.17 11.64 2.25
CA VAL A 69 -17.60 12.99 2.04
C VAL A 69 -18.50 14.04 2.69
N GLU A 70 -19.79 14.05 2.30
CA GLU A 70 -20.81 14.96 2.80
C GLU A 70 -22.09 14.19 3.16
N HIS A 71 -23.09 14.88 3.70
CA HIS A 71 -24.39 14.30 4.04
C HIS A 71 -24.31 13.01 4.86
N HIS A 72 -23.34 12.92 5.79
CA HIS A 72 -22.96 11.72 6.53
C HIS A 72 -24.15 10.95 7.14
N ARG A 73 -25.10 11.67 7.79
CA ARG A 73 -26.26 11.03 8.39
C ARG A 73 -27.16 10.37 7.33
N ARG A 74 -27.39 11.05 6.20
CA ARG A 74 -28.21 10.51 5.11
C ARG A 74 -27.53 9.31 4.45
N ALA A 75 -26.22 9.39 4.21
CA ALA A 75 -25.44 8.30 3.67
C ALA A 75 -25.47 7.07 4.60
N ALA A 76 -25.33 7.25 5.91
CA ALA A 76 -25.45 6.17 6.89
C ALA A 76 -26.81 5.46 6.83
N LEU A 77 -27.92 6.23 6.72
CA LEU A 77 -29.27 5.67 6.57
C LEU A 77 -29.44 4.88 5.26
N ILE A 78 -28.74 5.23 4.18
CA ILE A 78 -28.71 4.42 2.95
C ILE A 78 -27.94 3.12 3.21
N VAL A 79 -26.77 3.17 3.89
CA VAL A 79 -25.99 1.98 4.27
C VAL A 79 -26.83 0.99 5.08
N ASP A 80 -27.64 1.46 6.03
CA ASP A 80 -28.50 0.61 6.86
C ASP A 80 -29.51 -0.21 6.03
N ASN A 81 -29.80 0.24 4.81
CA ASN A 81 -30.68 -0.44 3.85
C ASN A 81 -29.92 -1.27 2.80
N LEU A 82 -28.59 -1.36 2.89
CA LEU A 82 -27.74 -2.18 2.01
C LEU A 82 -27.27 -3.46 2.71
N PRO A 83 -26.95 -4.51 1.95
CA PRO A 83 -26.27 -5.68 2.51
C PRO A 83 -24.95 -5.28 3.21
N LYS A 84 -24.73 -5.83 4.39
CA LYS A 84 -23.50 -5.54 5.15
C LYS A 84 -22.26 -6.08 4.44
N VAL A 85 -21.28 -5.24 4.25
CA VAL A 85 -19.93 -5.61 3.78
C VAL A 85 -19.05 -5.85 5.00
N SER A 86 -18.34 -6.98 5.01
CA SER A 86 -17.40 -7.29 6.10
C SER A 86 -16.17 -6.39 5.97
N ALA A 87 -15.88 -5.61 7.02
CA ALA A 87 -14.66 -4.83 7.18
C ALA A 87 -13.81 -5.37 8.34
N LYS A 88 -13.89 -6.70 8.60
CA LYS A 88 -13.11 -7.32 9.68
C LYS A 88 -11.61 -7.27 9.34
N PRO A 89 -10.74 -7.02 10.33
CA PRO A 89 -9.30 -7.14 10.13
C PRO A 89 -8.92 -8.52 9.58
N LEU A 90 -8.01 -8.53 8.62
CA LEU A 90 -7.52 -9.73 7.97
C LEU A 90 -6.44 -10.40 8.84
N ALA A 91 -6.45 -11.71 8.95
CA ALA A 91 -5.28 -12.43 9.44
C ALA A 91 -4.21 -12.41 8.34
N PHE A 92 -2.94 -12.13 8.69
CA PHE A 92 -1.86 -12.14 7.70
C PHE A 92 -1.74 -13.53 7.06
N GLY A 93 -1.60 -13.53 5.74
CA GLY A 93 -1.58 -14.78 4.96
C GLY A 93 -2.95 -15.28 4.51
N ALA A 94 -4.04 -14.75 5.06
CA ALA A 94 -5.38 -15.03 4.52
C ALA A 94 -5.55 -14.36 3.13
N PRO A 95 -6.30 -14.97 2.20
CA PRO A 95 -6.54 -14.38 0.90
C PRO A 95 -7.35 -13.10 1.01
N ALA A 96 -7.07 -12.14 0.11
CA ALA A 96 -7.91 -10.95 -0.03
C ALA A 96 -9.35 -11.33 -0.42
N PRO A 97 -10.36 -10.52 -0.06
CA PRO A 97 -11.74 -10.76 -0.46
C PRO A 97 -11.87 -10.86 -1.99
N ALA A 98 -12.48 -11.94 -2.47
CA ALA A 98 -12.70 -12.16 -3.90
C ALA A 98 -14.05 -11.61 -4.41
N ALA A 99 -14.98 -11.28 -3.51
CA ALA A 99 -16.29 -10.77 -3.88
C ALA A 99 -16.17 -9.35 -4.47
N PRO A 100 -16.84 -9.05 -5.59
CA PRO A 100 -16.87 -7.70 -6.13
C PRO A 100 -17.32 -6.69 -5.08
N LEU A 101 -16.62 -5.55 -5.00
CA LEU A 101 -16.92 -4.46 -4.10
C LEU A 101 -16.98 -3.15 -4.89
N GLY A 102 -18.14 -2.49 -4.91
CA GLY A 102 -18.28 -1.14 -5.41
C GLY A 102 -18.09 -0.10 -4.30
N SER A 103 -17.87 1.12 -4.71
CA SER A 103 -17.79 2.26 -3.81
C SER A 103 -18.77 3.34 -4.22
N TRP A 104 -19.27 4.10 -3.25
CA TRP A 104 -20.20 5.19 -3.52
C TRP A 104 -20.11 6.31 -2.49
N THR A 105 -20.56 7.50 -2.86
CA THR A 105 -20.72 8.66 -1.98
C THR A 105 -21.97 9.45 -2.34
N LEU A 106 -22.44 10.31 -1.43
CA LEU A 106 -23.41 11.34 -1.75
C LEU A 106 -22.68 12.63 -2.17
N LEU A 107 -22.98 13.11 -3.38
CA LEU A 107 -22.56 14.45 -3.85
C LEU A 107 -23.57 15.52 -3.42
N ALA A 108 -24.85 15.14 -3.30
CA ALA A 108 -25.96 15.97 -2.86
C ALA A 108 -27.01 15.10 -2.15
N PRO A 109 -28.00 15.66 -1.45
CA PRO A 109 -29.04 14.87 -0.79
C PRO A 109 -29.81 13.94 -1.73
N ASP A 110 -29.90 14.28 -3.01
CA ASP A 110 -30.61 13.59 -4.07
C ASP A 110 -29.73 12.99 -5.16
N ARG A 111 -28.39 12.94 -4.95
CA ARG A 111 -27.42 12.50 -5.97
C ARG A 111 -26.30 11.67 -5.39
N ILE A 112 -26.21 10.42 -5.83
CA ILE A 112 -25.12 9.50 -5.52
C ILE A 112 -24.10 9.52 -6.66
N LEU A 113 -22.79 9.49 -6.35
CA LEU A 113 -21.74 9.05 -7.25
C LEU A 113 -21.36 7.61 -6.85
N ALA A 114 -21.36 6.68 -7.80
CA ALA A 114 -21.09 5.28 -7.53
C ALA A 114 -20.27 4.62 -8.64
N ALA A 115 -19.35 3.74 -8.27
CA ALA A 115 -18.63 2.88 -9.18
C ALA A 115 -18.81 1.42 -8.76
N ALA A 116 -19.31 0.60 -9.69
CA ALA A 116 -19.54 -0.83 -9.43
C ALA A 116 -18.23 -1.62 -9.32
N SER A 117 -17.16 -1.13 -9.89
CA SER A 117 -15.83 -1.76 -9.89
C SER A 117 -14.77 -0.80 -9.33
N CYS A 118 -13.90 -1.34 -8.49
CA CYS A 118 -12.79 -0.61 -7.87
C CYS A 118 -11.50 -1.43 -7.97
N THR A 119 -10.35 -0.76 -7.84
CA THR A 119 -9.05 -1.45 -7.87
C THR A 119 -8.74 -2.19 -6.57
N SER A 120 -9.28 -1.72 -5.44
CA SER A 120 -9.07 -2.37 -4.15
C SER A 120 -10.25 -3.29 -3.78
N PRO A 121 -9.98 -4.52 -3.32
CA PRO A 121 -11.00 -5.41 -2.77
C PRO A 121 -11.41 -5.04 -1.32
N PHE A 122 -10.75 -4.04 -0.74
CA PHE A 122 -11.02 -3.57 0.62
C PHE A 122 -11.83 -2.28 0.60
N PRO A 123 -12.79 -2.09 1.52
CA PRO A 123 -13.53 -0.84 1.63
C PRO A 123 -12.59 0.36 1.68
N ASN A 124 -12.75 1.29 0.74
CA ASN A 124 -11.95 2.52 0.61
C ASN A 124 -10.43 2.31 0.45
N GLY A 125 -9.98 1.10 0.11
CA GLY A 125 -8.56 0.76 0.07
C GLY A 125 -7.92 0.54 1.44
N GLU A 126 -8.71 0.47 2.51
CA GLU A 126 -8.22 0.33 3.88
C GLU A 126 -8.01 -1.14 4.26
N LEU A 127 -6.80 -1.64 4.06
CA LEU A 127 -6.42 -2.98 4.51
C LEU A 127 -6.02 -2.95 5.99
N ARG A 128 -6.85 -3.58 6.83
CA ARG A 128 -6.61 -3.68 8.28
C ARG A 128 -6.26 -5.11 8.66
N PHE A 129 -5.32 -5.28 9.60
CA PHE A 129 -4.90 -6.59 10.08
C PHE A 129 -5.27 -6.85 11.53
N VAL A 130 -5.42 -8.12 11.88
CA VAL A 130 -5.33 -8.58 13.28
C VAL A 130 -3.87 -8.42 13.69
N GLU A 131 -3.58 -7.42 14.53
CA GLU A 131 -2.22 -7.07 14.91
C GLU A 131 -1.57 -8.16 15.79
N ASP A 132 -0.30 -8.45 15.52
CA ASP A 132 0.54 -9.32 16.35
C ASP A 132 1.39 -8.46 17.31
N ARG A 133 1.15 -8.59 18.59
CA ARG A 133 1.84 -7.82 19.65
C ARG A 133 3.26 -8.33 19.94
N THR A 134 3.68 -9.45 19.34
CA THR A 134 5.03 -10.00 19.52
C THR A 134 6.04 -9.39 18.55
N ALA A 135 5.58 -8.61 17.57
CA ALA A 135 6.46 -7.90 16.65
C ALA A 135 7.21 -6.76 17.38
N PRO A 136 8.50 -6.53 17.09
CA PRO A 136 9.32 -5.53 17.79
C PRO A 136 8.92 -4.08 17.48
N SER A 137 8.20 -3.84 16.40
CA SER A 137 7.68 -2.52 16.01
C SER A 137 6.48 -2.67 15.08
N ARG A 138 5.65 -1.62 14.97
CA ARG A 138 4.49 -1.63 14.04
C ARG A 138 4.87 -1.51 12.56
N ALA A 139 6.16 -1.34 12.23
CA ALA A 139 6.61 -1.30 10.84
C ALA A 139 6.30 -2.59 10.06
N TYR A 140 6.12 -3.72 10.77
CA TYR A 140 5.72 -4.98 10.15
C TYR A 140 4.39 -4.89 9.38
N LEU A 141 3.47 -4.01 9.79
CA LEU A 141 2.18 -3.84 9.12
C LEU A 141 2.33 -3.33 7.67
N LYS A 142 3.34 -2.49 7.40
CA LYS A 142 3.65 -2.06 6.02
C LYS A 142 4.05 -3.23 5.13
N LEU A 143 4.89 -4.13 5.68
CA LEU A 143 5.31 -5.30 4.92
C LEU A 143 4.15 -6.28 4.71
N TRP A 144 3.30 -6.50 5.71
CA TRP A 144 2.09 -7.29 5.56
C TRP A 144 1.15 -6.71 4.51
N ASP A 145 0.98 -5.39 4.51
CA ASP A 145 0.14 -4.65 3.56
C ASP A 145 0.61 -4.89 2.13
N VAL A 146 1.88 -4.59 1.83
CA VAL A 146 2.41 -4.75 0.48
C VAL A 146 2.38 -6.21 0.02
N LEU A 147 2.80 -7.18 0.85
CA LEU A 147 2.79 -8.59 0.47
C LEU A 147 1.36 -9.13 0.21
N THR A 148 0.37 -8.63 0.96
CA THR A 148 -1.05 -8.97 0.74
C THR A 148 -1.56 -8.39 -0.57
N LEU A 149 -1.24 -7.13 -0.89
CA LEU A 149 -1.65 -6.48 -2.14
C LEU A 149 -0.93 -7.05 -3.38
N LEU A 150 0.31 -7.50 -3.23
CA LEU A 150 1.04 -8.17 -4.29
C LEU A 150 0.50 -9.58 -4.58
N GLY A 151 -0.02 -10.26 -3.57
CA GLY A 151 -0.33 -11.68 -3.64
C GLY A 151 0.92 -12.57 -3.70
N GLU A 152 2.11 -11.98 -3.55
CA GLU A 152 3.40 -12.66 -3.55
C GLU A 152 4.16 -12.36 -2.26
N ARG A 153 4.94 -13.33 -1.79
CA ARG A 153 5.74 -13.24 -0.56
C ARG A 153 6.93 -14.19 -0.66
N PRO A 154 7.98 -13.98 0.15
CA PRO A 154 9.08 -14.93 0.23
C PRO A 154 8.61 -16.34 0.60
N GLU A 155 9.14 -17.32 -0.11
CA GLU A 155 8.94 -18.74 0.19
C GLU A 155 9.95 -19.21 1.27
N PRO A 156 9.65 -20.31 1.98
CA PRO A 156 10.60 -20.89 2.93
C PRO A 156 11.96 -21.18 2.31
N ASN A 157 13.02 -20.80 3.02
CA ASN A 157 14.43 -20.86 2.60
C ASN A 157 14.87 -19.90 1.50
N GLU A 158 13.99 -19.06 0.93
CA GLU A 158 14.44 -17.96 0.08
C GLU A 158 15.36 -17.03 0.86
N ARG A 159 16.37 -16.51 0.18
CA ARG A 159 17.38 -15.62 0.76
C ARG A 159 16.92 -14.18 0.62
N CYS A 160 16.61 -13.54 1.73
CA CYS A 160 16.17 -12.16 1.81
C CYS A 160 17.26 -11.26 2.41
N ILE A 161 17.33 -10.01 1.97
CA ILE A 161 18.10 -8.97 2.65
C ILE A 161 17.16 -7.86 3.10
N ASP A 162 17.29 -7.43 4.36
CA ASP A 162 16.51 -6.34 4.99
C ASP A 162 17.45 -5.19 5.33
N LEU A 163 17.36 -4.08 4.59
CA LEU A 163 18.22 -2.91 4.69
C LEU A 163 17.52 -1.81 5.50
N GLY A 164 18.14 -1.37 6.61
CA GLY A 164 17.52 -0.46 7.58
C GLY A 164 16.59 -1.22 8.51
N SER A 165 17.05 -2.37 8.98
CA SER A 165 16.21 -3.39 9.62
C SER A 165 15.83 -3.08 11.07
N SER A 166 16.62 -2.27 11.81
CA SER A 166 16.36 -2.01 13.25
C SER A 166 14.99 -1.34 13.50
N PRO A 167 14.25 -1.77 14.52
CA PRO A 167 14.53 -2.81 15.53
C PRO A 167 14.23 -4.25 15.07
N GLY A 168 13.83 -4.49 13.81
CA GLY A 168 13.63 -5.83 13.27
C GLY A 168 12.20 -6.16 12.84
N GLY A 169 11.34 -5.16 12.64
CA GLY A 169 9.93 -5.40 12.29
C GLY A 169 9.76 -6.17 10.98
N TRP A 170 10.51 -5.83 9.95
CA TRP A 170 10.48 -6.53 8.67
C TRP A 170 11.25 -7.86 8.73
N THR A 171 12.44 -7.87 9.33
CA THR A 171 13.22 -9.10 9.58
C THR A 171 12.38 -10.17 10.28
N TRP A 172 11.59 -9.78 11.30
CA TRP A 172 10.67 -10.68 12.03
C TRP A 172 9.60 -11.28 11.12
N VAL A 173 8.98 -10.49 10.22
CA VAL A 173 8.01 -11.00 9.24
C VAL A 173 8.67 -12.02 8.31
N LEU A 174 9.83 -11.68 7.74
CA LEU A 174 10.54 -12.52 6.79
C LEU A 174 10.94 -13.85 7.43
N GLN A 175 11.43 -13.80 8.67
CA GLN A 175 11.77 -14.99 9.44
C GLN A 175 10.54 -15.86 9.71
N LYS A 176 9.40 -15.26 10.07
CA LYS A 176 8.13 -16.01 10.26
C LYS A 176 7.61 -16.66 8.97
N LEU A 177 7.95 -16.12 7.81
CA LEU A 177 7.67 -16.76 6.51
C LEU A 177 8.63 -17.92 6.19
N GLY A 178 9.66 -18.15 7.03
CA GLY A 178 10.65 -19.20 6.85
C GLY A 178 11.82 -18.81 5.95
N ALA A 179 11.98 -17.54 5.61
CA ALA A 179 13.10 -17.04 4.82
C ALA A 179 14.39 -17.02 5.63
N ARG A 180 15.53 -17.05 4.94
CA ARG A 180 16.86 -16.77 5.49
C ARG A 180 17.14 -15.28 5.31
N VAL A 181 17.35 -14.56 6.40
CA VAL A 181 17.37 -13.10 6.38
C VAL A 181 18.77 -12.57 6.72
N ILE A 182 19.35 -11.80 5.80
CA ILE A 182 20.50 -10.93 6.08
C ILE A 182 19.91 -9.60 6.52
N SER A 183 20.01 -9.29 7.81
CA SER A 183 19.45 -8.11 8.44
C SER A 183 20.54 -7.07 8.66
N VAL A 184 20.42 -5.87 8.06
CA VAL A 184 21.49 -4.87 8.02
C VAL A 184 21.02 -3.54 8.58
N ASP A 185 21.64 -3.08 9.65
CA ASP A 185 21.42 -1.74 10.21
C ASP A 185 22.66 -1.32 11.03
N LYS A 186 22.85 -0.01 11.18
CA LYS A 186 23.83 0.56 12.12
C LYS A 186 23.41 0.42 13.58
N ALA A 187 22.10 0.49 13.84
CA ALA A 187 21.49 0.29 15.14
C ALA A 187 21.20 -1.19 15.38
N PRO A 188 21.28 -1.67 16.64
CA PRO A 188 21.06 -3.09 16.95
C PRO A 188 19.63 -3.53 16.65
N LEU A 189 19.45 -4.81 16.35
CA LEU A 189 18.15 -5.47 16.36
C LEU A 189 17.65 -5.64 17.79
N ASP A 190 16.33 -5.71 17.93
CA ASP A 190 15.70 -6.19 19.16
C ASP A 190 16.25 -7.60 19.50
N PRO A 191 16.68 -7.85 20.76
CA PRO A 191 17.24 -9.16 21.13
C PRO A 191 16.32 -10.34 20.83
N SER A 192 15.01 -10.15 20.91
CA SER A 192 14.01 -11.17 20.59
C SER A 192 14.02 -11.57 19.11
N VAL A 193 14.39 -10.63 18.21
CA VAL A 193 14.54 -10.88 16.78
C VAL A 193 15.92 -11.42 16.45
N ALA A 194 16.97 -10.82 17.02
CA ALA A 194 18.35 -11.23 16.76
C ALA A 194 18.64 -12.69 17.13
N SER A 195 17.89 -13.24 18.10
CA SER A 195 18.04 -14.62 18.55
C SER A 195 17.28 -15.65 17.68
N LEU A 196 16.45 -15.20 16.72
CA LEU A 196 15.66 -16.12 15.89
C LEU A 196 16.54 -16.87 14.89
N PRO A 197 16.26 -18.16 14.64
CA PRO A 197 17.02 -18.93 13.67
C PRO A 197 16.87 -18.40 12.25
N GLY A 198 17.93 -18.50 11.44
CA GLY A 198 17.90 -18.08 10.04
C GLY A 198 18.13 -16.59 9.81
N ILE A 199 18.47 -15.83 10.87
CA ILE A 199 18.85 -14.42 10.78
C ILE A 199 20.37 -14.29 10.88
N GLU A 200 20.95 -13.61 9.89
CA GLU A 200 22.34 -13.13 9.89
C GLU A 200 22.30 -11.61 10.08
N TYR A 201 22.58 -11.13 11.30
CA TYR A 201 22.61 -9.71 11.56
C TYR A 201 23.99 -9.12 11.28
N ARG A 202 24.02 -8.00 10.54
CA ARG A 202 25.22 -7.23 10.22
C ARG A 202 25.05 -5.80 10.71
N GLN A 203 25.85 -5.41 11.68
CA GLN A 203 25.84 -4.04 12.23
C GLN A 203 26.68 -3.12 11.34
N GLU A 204 26.15 -2.74 10.19
CA GLU A 204 26.83 -1.90 9.22
C GLU A 204 25.84 -1.02 8.43
N SER A 205 26.36 -0.13 7.60
CA SER A 205 25.54 0.73 6.78
C SER A 205 25.03 0.02 5.53
N ALA A 206 23.71 0.00 5.31
CA ALA A 206 23.12 -0.49 4.07
C ALA A 206 23.71 0.17 2.80
N PHE A 207 24.15 1.42 2.90
CA PHE A 207 24.72 2.17 1.78
C PHE A 207 26.19 1.80 1.48
N GLY A 208 26.88 1.17 2.42
CA GLY A 208 28.26 0.71 2.26
C GLY A 208 28.40 -0.69 1.67
N LEU A 209 27.32 -1.46 1.63
CA LEU A 209 27.35 -2.84 1.13
C LEU A 209 27.71 -2.90 -0.35
N ASP A 210 28.58 -3.86 -0.69
CA ASP A 210 28.76 -4.27 -2.08
C ASP A 210 27.76 -5.40 -2.40
N PRO A 211 26.79 -5.18 -3.33
CA PRO A 211 25.85 -6.20 -3.74
C PRO A 211 26.51 -7.51 -4.22
N ARG A 212 27.68 -7.41 -4.86
CA ARG A 212 28.41 -8.58 -5.36
C ARG A 212 29.05 -9.40 -4.24
N ALA A 213 29.53 -8.73 -3.19
CA ALA A 213 30.06 -9.40 -2.01
C ALA A 213 28.98 -10.10 -1.16
N ILE A 214 27.75 -9.55 -1.17
CA ILE A 214 26.59 -10.21 -0.57
C ILE A 214 26.19 -11.46 -1.36
N GLY A 215 26.33 -11.42 -2.68
CA GLY A 215 25.90 -12.49 -3.58
C GLY A 215 24.38 -12.49 -3.82
N PRO A 216 23.86 -13.52 -4.53
CA PRO A 216 22.46 -13.58 -4.94
C PRO A 216 21.48 -13.59 -3.76
N VAL A 217 20.43 -12.76 -3.85
CA VAL A 217 19.27 -12.78 -2.95
C VAL A 217 17.97 -12.86 -3.77
N ASP A 218 16.97 -13.55 -3.25
CA ASP A 218 15.67 -13.65 -3.91
C ASP A 218 14.86 -12.35 -3.74
N TRP A 219 15.00 -11.72 -2.57
CA TRP A 219 14.32 -10.47 -2.24
C TRP A 219 15.25 -9.47 -1.56
N LEU A 220 15.13 -8.21 -1.97
CA LEU A 220 15.68 -7.07 -1.26
C LEU A 220 14.54 -6.25 -0.67
N PHE A 221 14.57 -6.10 0.64
CA PHE A 221 13.65 -5.26 1.41
C PHE A 221 14.40 -4.05 1.96
N SER A 222 13.72 -2.89 2.04
CA SER A 222 14.29 -1.71 2.68
C SER A 222 13.23 -0.80 3.27
N ASP A 223 13.31 -0.56 4.58
CA ASP A 223 12.58 0.50 5.28
C ASP A 223 13.54 1.56 5.85
N VAL A 224 14.72 1.71 5.23
CA VAL A 224 15.77 2.62 5.67
C VAL A 224 15.31 4.09 5.65
N ILE A 225 15.70 4.85 6.68
CA ILE A 225 15.44 6.29 6.73
C ILE A 225 16.54 7.02 5.94
N CYS A 226 16.18 7.56 4.78
CA CYS A 226 17.06 8.35 3.94
C CYS A 226 16.26 9.23 2.97
N TYR A 227 16.92 10.17 2.31
CA TYR A 227 16.31 10.91 1.20
C TYR A 227 15.99 9.98 0.01
N PRO A 228 14.88 10.22 -0.71
CA PRO A 228 14.43 9.40 -1.84
C PRO A 228 15.51 9.16 -2.91
N THR A 229 16.25 10.21 -3.28
CA THR A 229 17.34 10.12 -4.27
C THR A 229 18.47 9.18 -3.84
N ARG A 230 18.76 9.12 -2.52
CA ARG A 230 19.78 8.22 -1.99
C ARG A 230 19.30 6.75 -2.04
N LEU A 231 18.03 6.50 -1.77
CA LEU A 231 17.44 5.17 -1.93
C LEU A 231 17.44 4.76 -3.40
N LEU A 232 17.07 5.67 -4.30
CA LEU A 232 17.09 5.40 -5.74
C LEU A 232 18.48 4.97 -6.21
N THR A 233 19.54 5.67 -5.79
CA THR A 233 20.94 5.30 -6.08
C THR A 233 21.28 3.91 -5.53
N LEU A 234 20.84 3.59 -4.32
CA LEU A 234 21.02 2.25 -3.72
C LEU A 234 20.35 1.18 -4.59
N VAL A 235 19.09 1.36 -4.92
CA VAL A 235 18.30 0.43 -5.75
C VAL A 235 18.96 0.22 -7.12
N GLN A 236 19.35 1.31 -7.79
CA GLN A 236 20.04 1.24 -9.10
C GLN A 236 21.34 0.44 -9.04
N ARG A 237 22.11 0.59 -7.96
CA ARG A 237 23.33 -0.18 -7.74
C ARG A 237 23.05 -1.68 -7.61
N TRP A 238 22.01 -2.08 -6.88
CA TRP A 238 21.61 -3.48 -6.74
C TRP A 238 21.06 -4.05 -8.05
N LEU A 239 20.29 -3.26 -8.79
CA LEU A 239 19.80 -3.65 -10.12
C LEU A 239 20.96 -3.84 -11.11
N ALA A 240 21.91 -2.92 -11.14
CA ALA A 240 23.10 -3.02 -12.01
C ALA A 240 24.00 -4.22 -11.66
N ALA A 241 24.07 -4.61 -10.39
CA ALA A 241 24.78 -5.81 -9.97
C ALA A 241 24.07 -7.11 -10.35
N GLY A 242 22.74 -7.06 -10.56
CA GLY A 242 21.94 -8.24 -10.90
C GLY A 242 21.85 -9.29 -9.80
N THR A 243 22.10 -8.90 -8.55
CA THR A 243 22.18 -9.83 -7.41
C THR A 243 20.90 -9.93 -6.59
N ALA A 244 19.91 -9.09 -6.84
CA ALA A 244 18.58 -9.19 -6.24
C ALA A 244 17.51 -9.37 -7.32
N ARG A 245 16.58 -10.29 -7.09
CA ARG A 245 15.51 -10.62 -8.07
C ARG A 245 14.29 -9.75 -7.90
N ARG A 246 13.85 -9.55 -6.65
CA ARG A 246 12.64 -8.81 -6.29
C ARG A 246 12.96 -7.76 -5.25
N PHE A 247 12.24 -6.66 -5.29
CA PHE A 247 12.49 -5.49 -4.43
C PHE A 247 11.20 -4.98 -3.80
N VAL A 248 11.29 -4.63 -2.52
CA VAL A 248 10.24 -3.90 -1.78
C VAL A 248 10.94 -2.83 -0.93
N CYS A 249 10.76 -1.57 -1.29
CA CYS A 249 11.45 -0.46 -0.63
C CYS A 249 10.47 0.65 -0.24
N THR A 250 10.59 1.19 0.97
CA THR A 250 9.84 2.37 1.41
C THR A 250 10.59 3.64 1.00
N VAL A 251 9.97 4.45 0.15
CA VAL A 251 10.46 5.77 -0.27
C VAL A 251 9.91 6.80 0.70
N LYS A 252 10.75 7.28 1.63
CA LYS A 252 10.35 8.21 2.71
C LYS A 252 10.64 9.65 2.34
N PHE A 253 9.63 10.50 2.40
CA PHE A 253 9.77 11.92 2.16
C PHE A 253 10.04 12.65 3.50
N GLN A 254 11.15 13.40 3.52
CA GLN A 254 11.58 14.18 4.70
C GLN A 254 11.25 15.66 4.48
N GLY A 255 9.95 16.00 4.53
CA GLY A 255 9.44 17.30 4.15
C GLY A 255 8.44 17.18 3.02
N GLU A 256 8.61 17.95 1.95
CA GLU A 256 7.74 17.87 0.76
C GLU A 256 7.98 16.59 -0.06
N THR A 257 6.99 16.22 -0.86
CA THR A 257 7.09 15.07 -1.76
C THR A 257 8.10 15.35 -2.88
N ASP A 258 9.10 14.48 -3.01
CA ASP A 258 10.10 14.52 -4.08
C ASP A 258 9.57 13.83 -5.34
N PHE A 259 8.86 14.58 -6.18
CA PHE A 259 8.29 14.07 -7.43
C PHE A 259 9.35 13.69 -8.48
N ASP A 260 10.56 14.29 -8.42
CA ASP A 260 11.66 13.89 -9.31
C ASP A 260 12.17 12.50 -8.96
N ALA A 261 12.37 12.22 -7.69
CA ALA A 261 12.72 10.89 -7.24
C ALA A 261 11.62 9.87 -7.55
N MET A 262 10.34 10.23 -7.37
CA MET A 262 9.21 9.38 -7.75
C MET A 262 9.26 9.02 -9.24
N ARG A 263 9.50 9.98 -10.12
CA ARG A 263 9.69 9.72 -11.57
C ARG A 263 10.88 8.80 -11.82
N GLY A 264 11.97 8.97 -11.09
CA GLY A 264 13.14 8.09 -11.18
C GLY A 264 12.83 6.65 -10.81
N PHE A 265 12.06 6.42 -9.77
CA PHE A 265 11.58 5.08 -9.38
C PHE A 265 10.59 4.50 -10.39
N ALA A 266 9.63 5.30 -10.85
CA ALA A 266 8.62 4.88 -11.83
C ALA A 266 9.21 4.54 -13.21
N ALA A 267 10.35 5.14 -13.57
CA ALA A 267 11.06 4.87 -14.81
C ALA A 267 11.77 3.50 -14.84
N ILE A 268 11.90 2.82 -13.70
CA ILE A 268 12.51 1.48 -13.63
C ILE A 268 11.53 0.46 -14.21
N PRO A 269 11.87 -0.25 -15.30
CA PRO A 269 10.95 -1.17 -15.96
C PRO A 269 10.44 -2.28 -15.04
N GLY A 270 9.14 -2.56 -15.14
CA GLY A 270 8.48 -3.61 -14.35
C GLY A 270 8.31 -3.25 -12.86
N SER A 271 8.48 -1.99 -12.51
CA SER A 271 8.26 -1.53 -11.14
C SER A 271 6.99 -0.68 -11.00
N ARG A 272 6.57 -0.47 -9.76
CA ARG A 272 5.46 0.43 -9.41
C ARG A 272 5.66 1.08 -8.05
N LEU A 273 5.11 2.28 -7.89
CA LEU A 273 4.94 2.98 -6.62
C LEU A 273 3.50 2.86 -6.16
N MET A 274 3.29 2.74 -4.85
CA MET A 274 1.97 2.69 -4.25
C MET A 274 1.98 3.28 -2.83
N HIS A 275 0.90 3.96 -2.46
CA HIS A 275 0.65 4.37 -1.09
C HIS A 275 -0.15 3.27 -0.38
N LEU A 276 0.44 2.65 0.64
CA LEU A 276 -0.19 1.63 1.45
C LEU A 276 -1.05 2.24 2.55
N HIS A 277 -2.03 1.50 3.05
CA HIS A 277 -2.84 1.93 4.20
C HIS A 277 -1.98 2.21 5.45
N HIS A 278 -0.89 1.46 5.62
CA HIS A 278 0.02 1.61 6.76
C HIS A 278 1.21 2.56 6.52
N ASN A 279 1.29 3.19 5.35
CA ASN A 279 2.27 4.24 5.08
C ASN A 279 1.87 5.55 5.77
N LYS A 280 2.88 6.33 6.14
CA LYS A 280 2.76 7.74 6.49
C LYS A 280 3.01 8.59 5.22
N HIS A 281 3.77 9.67 5.33
CA HIS A 281 4.24 10.45 4.18
C HIS A 281 5.40 9.72 3.48
N GLU A 282 5.08 8.60 2.86
CA GLU A 282 6.01 7.69 2.20
C GLU A 282 5.27 6.84 1.17
N LEU A 283 5.95 6.36 0.16
CA LEU A 283 5.44 5.40 -0.80
C LEU A 283 6.20 4.08 -0.68
N THR A 284 5.57 3.02 -1.11
CA THR A 284 6.24 1.72 -1.27
C THR A 284 6.51 1.49 -2.75
N TRP A 285 7.78 1.32 -3.08
CA TRP A 285 8.23 0.94 -4.41
C TRP A 285 8.49 -0.56 -4.45
N VAL A 286 7.99 -1.19 -5.51
CA VAL A 286 8.13 -2.63 -5.72
C VAL A 286 8.56 -2.95 -7.14
N LYS A 287 9.38 -4.00 -7.28
CA LYS A 287 9.74 -4.64 -8.54
C LYS A 287 9.81 -6.16 -8.30
N LEU A 288 8.98 -6.92 -9.04
CA LEU A 288 8.92 -8.38 -8.97
C LEU A 288 9.65 -9.02 -10.15
#